data_2c93976b137d4268a90881975c14918d
#
_entry.id   2c93976b137d4268a90881975c14918d
#
_cell.length_a   1.000
_cell.length_b   1.000
_cell.length_c   1.000
_cell.angle_alpha   90.00
_cell.angle_beta   90.00
_cell.angle_gamma   90.00
#
_symmetry.space_group_name_H-M   'P 1'
#
loop_
_entity.id
_entity.type
_entity.pdbx_description
1 polymer ?
#
loop_
_entity_poly.entity_id
_entity_poly.type
_entity_poly.pdbx_seq_one_letter_code
_entity_poly.pdbx_strand_id
1 'polypeptide(L)'
;FGTYHGRPVAIVGHQKGRDTKQKIYRNFGYAKPEGYRKALRVMQLAEKFKMPIVVFVDTPAAYPGIESEERGVAEAIALNLREMSLIDVPIVVLICGEGGSGGALGIAVGDRVLMQEFTIYSVIPPEGCAAILWRDAKRKVEAAEALKITAPDLLALELVDEIVSEPAGGAHNDYAEAAALVDAAVARHLEELSAMTSQQRLDGRYAKFRAMGRLGQAFEDSAAGTRGTTGTSGTEIGRAHV
;
A
#
# COMPACT_ATOMS: atom_id res chain seq x y z
N PHE A 1 13.46 5.30 14.74
CA PHE A 1 12.94 6.46 15.47
C PHE A 1 13.91 7.63 15.30
N GLY A 2 13.39 8.84 15.18
CA GLY A 2 14.17 10.05 14.99
C GLY A 2 13.35 11.30 15.32
N THR A 3 13.91 12.45 14.96
CA THR A 3 13.23 13.75 15.08
C THR A 3 13.02 14.32 13.68
N TYR A 4 11.81 14.75 13.38
CA TYR A 4 11.40 15.35 12.12
C TYR A 4 10.70 16.68 12.42
N HIS A 5 11.24 17.80 11.95
CA HIS A 5 10.79 19.16 12.28
C HIS A 5 10.58 19.39 13.79
N GLY A 6 11.51 18.88 14.63
CA GLY A 6 11.44 19.00 16.09
C GLY A 6 10.48 18.06 16.79
N ARG A 7 9.78 17.18 16.09
CA ARG A 7 8.84 16.20 16.67
C ARG A 7 9.38 14.78 16.55
N PRO A 8 9.20 13.92 17.56
CA PRO A 8 9.53 12.49 17.43
C PRO A 8 8.72 11.83 16.31
N VAL A 9 9.35 10.96 15.51
CA VAL A 9 8.74 10.26 14.40
C VAL A 9 9.30 8.84 14.30
N ALA A 10 8.46 7.91 13.86
CA ALA A 10 8.91 6.60 13.40
C ALA A 10 9.00 6.57 11.87
N ILE A 11 10.11 6.07 11.36
CA ILE A 11 10.32 5.90 9.92
C ILE A 11 10.48 4.41 9.63
N VAL A 12 9.71 3.92 8.68
CA VAL A 12 9.75 2.56 8.14
C VAL A 12 9.96 2.64 6.64
N GLY A 13 10.77 1.78 6.05
CA GLY A 13 10.94 1.84 4.61
C GLY A 13 11.76 0.68 4.05
N HIS A 14 11.61 0.47 2.75
CA HIS A 14 12.45 -0.43 1.98
C HIS A 14 13.77 0.23 1.61
N GLN A 15 14.78 -0.57 1.34
CA GLN A 15 16.05 -0.08 0.85
C GLN A 15 16.63 -1.07 -0.16
N LYS A 16 16.80 -0.62 -1.42
CA LYS A 16 17.35 -1.45 -2.50
C LYS A 16 18.88 -1.45 -2.54
N GLY A 17 19.52 -0.37 -2.12
CA GLY A 17 20.96 -0.17 -2.30
C GLY A 17 21.29 0.54 -3.61
N ARG A 18 22.51 1.13 -3.67
CA ARG A 18 22.98 2.01 -4.77
C ARG A 18 23.80 1.28 -5.83
N ASP A 19 24.53 0.25 -5.45
CA ASP A 19 25.35 -0.59 -6.31
C ASP A 19 24.97 -2.06 -6.25
N THR A 20 25.53 -2.89 -7.12
CA THR A 20 25.19 -4.32 -7.21
C THR A 20 25.44 -5.05 -5.90
N LYS A 21 26.56 -4.76 -5.20
CA LYS A 21 26.87 -5.41 -3.91
C LYS A 21 25.85 -5.07 -2.85
N GLN A 22 25.46 -3.80 -2.76
CA GLN A 22 24.44 -3.35 -1.83
C GLN A 22 23.06 -3.92 -2.20
N LYS A 23 22.72 -3.97 -3.50
CA LYS A 23 21.46 -4.56 -3.97
C LYS A 23 21.35 -6.02 -3.57
N ILE A 24 22.41 -6.81 -3.76
CA ILE A 24 22.47 -8.22 -3.34
C ILE A 24 22.31 -8.31 -1.80
N TYR A 25 23.08 -7.53 -1.06
CA TYR A 25 23.00 -7.52 0.42
C TYR A 25 21.60 -7.16 0.95
N ARG A 26 20.91 -6.26 0.28
CA ARG A 26 19.56 -5.80 0.63
C ARG A 26 18.45 -6.56 -0.09
N ASN A 27 18.77 -7.68 -0.69
CA ASN A 27 17.82 -8.53 -1.38
C ASN A 27 16.99 -7.76 -2.41
N PHE A 28 17.61 -6.81 -3.13
CA PHE A 28 16.97 -5.97 -4.16
C PHE A 28 15.71 -5.20 -3.69
N GLY A 29 15.57 -5.00 -2.39
CA GLY A 29 14.37 -4.37 -1.81
C GLY A 29 13.22 -5.34 -1.52
N TYR A 30 13.36 -6.62 -1.84
CA TYR A 30 12.37 -7.63 -1.48
C TYR A 30 12.42 -7.92 0.03
N ALA A 31 11.36 -7.56 0.73
CA ALA A 31 11.28 -7.85 2.16
C ALA A 31 10.90 -9.32 2.39
N LYS A 32 11.58 -9.94 3.36
CA LYS A 32 11.25 -11.26 3.91
C LYS A 32 10.21 -11.12 5.03
N PRO A 33 9.57 -12.21 5.49
CA PRO A 33 8.53 -12.16 6.54
C PRO A 33 8.96 -11.37 7.78
N GLU A 34 10.22 -11.50 8.17
CA GLU A 34 10.79 -10.81 9.33
C GLU A 34 10.83 -9.30 9.15
N GLY A 35 10.94 -8.81 7.91
CA GLY A 35 10.87 -7.39 7.58
C GLY A 35 9.51 -6.80 7.90
N TYR A 36 8.44 -7.47 7.51
CA TYR A 36 7.05 -7.07 7.81
C TYR A 36 6.76 -7.10 9.31
N ARG A 37 7.16 -8.17 10.00
CA ARG A 37 7.02 -8.28 11.46
C ARG A 37 7.79 -7.20 12.19
N LYS A 38 9.01 -6.87 11.73
CA LYS A 38 9.81 -5.77 12.28
C LYS A 38 9.12 -4.42 12.05
N ALA A 39 8.60 -4.17 10.84
CA ALA A 39 7.87 -2.95 10.51
C ALA A 39 6.68 -2.77 11.45
N LEU A 40 5.84 -3.80 11.61
CA LEU A 40 4.69 -3.76 12.50
C LEU A 40 5.09 -3.45 13.94
N ARG A 41 6.11 -4.12 14.45
CA ARG A 41 6.61 -3.86 15.81
C ARG A 41 7.04 -2.39 16.00
N VAL A 42 7.69 -1.80 15.00
CA VAL A 42 8.11 -0.38 15.05
C VAL A 42 6.86 0.52 15.03
N MET A 43 5.87 0.22 14.19
CA MET A 43 4.63 0.99 14.10
C MET A 43 3.82 0.92 15.41
N GLN A 44 3.70 -0.25 16.02
CA GLN A 44 3.04 -0.42 17.33
C GLN A 44 3.78 0.32 18.46
N LEU A 45 5.11 0.37 18.42
CA LEU A 45 5.87 1.19 19.36
C LEU A 45 5.63 2.69 19.12
N ALA A 46 5.55 3.13 17.87
CA ALA A 46 5.21 4.50 17.52
C ALA A 46 3.82 4.88 18.06
N GLU A 47 2.84 4.01 17.88
CA GLU A 47 1.50 4.19 18.43
C GLU A 47 1.51 4.33 19.96
N LYS A 48 2.20 3.40 20.64
CA LYS A 48 2.35 3.42 22.11
C LYS A 48 2.91 4.75 22.63
N PHE A 49 3.87 5.33 21.92
CA PHE A 49 4.50 6.61 22.29
C PHE A 49 3.89 7.83 21.58
N LYS A 50 2.76 7.64 20.89
CA LYS A 50 2.02 8.71 20.19
C LYS A 50 2.89 9.45 19.15
N MET A 51 3.78 8.74 18.48
CA MET A 51 4.62 9.27 17.42
C MET A 51 3.98 9.01 16.04
N PRO A 52 3.93 10.00 15.15
CA PRO A 52 3.50 9.78 13.78
C PRO A 52 4.46 8.83 13.05
N ILE A 53 3.96 8.18 12.02
CA ILE A 53 4.67 7.19 11.22
C ILE A 53 4.80 7.71 9.80
N VAL A 54 6.02 7.68 9.26
CA VAL A 54 6.31 7.92 7.85
C VAL A 54 6.83 6.62 7.23
N VAL A 55 6.22 6.21 6.13
CA VAL A 55 6.56 4.97 5.44
C VAL A 55 7.08 5.27 4.05
N PHE A 56 8.25 4.74 3.70
CA PHE A 56 8.82 4.81 2.36
C PHE A 56 8.72 3.44 1.68
N VAL A 57 7.99 3.38 0.58
CA VAL A 57 7.79 2.16 -0.21
C VAL A 57 8.69 2.21 -1.44
N ASP A 58 9.62 1.26 -1.53
CA ASP A 58 10.46 1.05 -2.71
C ASP A 58 10.83 -0.42 -2.82
N THR A 59 9.90 -1.21 -3.36
CA THR A 59 10.05 -2.66 -3.48
C THR A 59 9.36 -3.20 -4.72
N PRO A 60 9.98 -4.14 -5.45
CA PRO A 60 9.30 -4.82 -6.56
C PRO A 60 8.24 -5.82 -6.09
N ALA A 61 8.37 -6.41 -4.90
CA ALA A 61 7.40 -7.32 -4.27
C ALA A 61 7.88 -7.80 -2.88
N ALA A 62 7.07 -8.61 -2.21
CA ALA A 62 7.55 -9.48 -1.14
C ALA A 62 8.51 -10.54 -1.71
N TYR A 63 9.48 -11.01 -0.93
CA TYR A 63 10.42 -12.02 -1.40
C TYR A 63 9.71 -13.36 -1.70
N PRO A 64 9.78 -13.86 -2.94
CA PRO A 64 8.99 -15.02 -3.38
C PRO A 64 9.67 -16.37 -3.14
N GLY A 65 10.76 -16.43 -2.37
CA GLY A 65 11.50 -17.66 -2.10
C GLY A 65 10.74 -18.63 -1.19
N ILE A 66 11.01 -19.93 -1.31
CA ILE A 66 10.41 -21.01 -0.50
C ILE A 66 10.55 -20.70 0.99
N GLU A 67 11.71 -20.21 1.41
CA GLU A 67 11.94 -19.85 2.81
C GLU A 67 11.02 -18.70 3.32
N SER A 68 10.46 -17.90 2.43
CA SER A 68 9.45 -16.90 2.81
C SER A 68 8.09 -17.54 3.03
N GLU A 69 7.71 -18.48 2.19
CA GLU A 69 6.47 -19.26 2.36
C GLU A 69 6.51 -20.05 3.68
N GLU A 70 7.61 -20.77 3.91
CA GLU A 70 7.81 -21.55 5.15
C GLU A 70 7.74 -20.71 6.42
N ARG A 71 8.17 -19.44 6.35
CA ARG A 71 8.12 -18.51 7.47
C ARG A 71 6.90 -17.59 7.48
N GLY A 72 5.91 -17.86 6.62
CA GLY A 72 4.60 -17.22 6.63
C GLY A 72 4.62 -15.78 6.13
N VAL A 73 5.14 -15.52 4.92
CA VAL A 73 5.12 -14.18 4.32
C VAL A 73 3.71 -13.65 4.13
N ALA A 74 2.77 -14.49 3.69
CA ALA A 74 1.38 -14.11 3.48
C ALA A 74 0.71 -13.69 4.80
N GLU A 75 0.93 -14.46 5.87
CA GLU A 75 0.43 -14.13 7.22
C GLU A 75 1.02 -12.82 7.73
N ALA A 76 2.33 -12.61 7.57
CA ALA A 76 2.98 -11.40 8.03
C ALA A 76 2.45 -10.14 7.32
N ILE A 77 2.18 -10.22 6.02
CA ILE A 77 1.55 -9.14 5.26
C ILE A 77 0.11 -8.93 5.72
N ALA A 78 -0.70 -9.98 5.80
CA ALA A 78 -2.10 -9.89 6.20
C ALA A 78 -2.26 -9.29 7.62
N LEU A 79 -1.40 -9.69 8.55
CA LEU A 79 -1.36 -9.12 9.89
C LEU A 79 -1.06 -7.61 9.84
N ASN A 80 -0.07 -7.21 9.05
CA ASN A 80 0.25 -5.79 8.90
C ASN A 80 -0.94 -4.97 8.37
N LEU A 81 -1.65 -5.48 7.35
CA LEU A 81 -2.84 -4.80 6.80
C LEU A 81 -3.89 -4.58 7.87
N ARG A 82 -4.20 -5.62 8.67
CA ARG A 82 -5.14 -5.54 9.77
C ARG A 82 -4.70 -4.53 10.83
N GLU A 83 -3.50 -4.66 11.33
CA GLU A 83 -3.00 -3.83 12.43
C GLU A 83 -2.83 -2.35 11.99
N MET A 84 -2.27 -2.10 10.80
CA MET A 84 -2.13 -0.73 10.29
C MET A 84 -3.48 -0.03 10.11
N SER A 85 -4.55 -0.77 9.81
CA SER A 85 -5.90 -0.18 9.72
C SER A 85 -6.41 0.33 11.08
N LEU A 86 -5.86 -0.16 12.19
CA LEU A 86 -6.27 0.14 13.56
C LEU A 86 -5.32 1.09 14.30
N ILE A 87 -4.09 1.30 13.82
CA ILE A 87 -3.09 2.17 14.47
C ILE A 87 -3.62 3.60 14.65
N ASP A 88 -3.61 4.06 15.89
CA ASP A 88 -4.16 5.34 16.33
C ASP A 88 -3.13 6.48 16.34
N VAL A 89 -2.29 6.59 15.33
CA VAL A 89 -1.42 7.76 15.09
C VAL A 89 -1.41 8.08 13.61
N PRO A 90 -1.04 9.31 13.20
CA PRO A 90 -0.89 9.65 11.79
C PRO A 90 0.06 8.71 11.06
N ILE A 91 -0.36 8.22 9.90
CA ILE A 91 0.47 7.40 9.00
C ILE A 91 0.48 8.05 7.62
N VAL A 92 1.65 8.54 7.21
CA VAL A 92 1.88 9.03 5.83
C VAL A 92 2.77 8.04 5.12
N VAL A 93 2.30 7.55 3.98
CA VAL A 93 3.02 6.62 3.10
C VAL A 93 3.48 7.39 1.87
N LEU A 94 4.73 7.23 1.47
CA LEU A 94 5.27 7.69 0.20
C LEU A 94 5.76 6.49 -0.61
N ILE A 95 5.22 6.34 -1.81
CA ILE A 95 5.72 5.40 -2.80
C ILE A 95 6.78 6.11 -3.62
N CYS A 96 8.03 5.63 -3.50
CA CYS A 96 9.21 6.18 -4.18
C CYS A 96 9.93 5.07 -4.94
N GLY A 97 10.19 5.26 -6.23
CA GLY A 97 10.79 4.25 -7.10
C GLY A 97 9.78 3.23 -7.62
N GLU A 98 9.43 2.21 -6.86
CA GLU A 98 8.38 1.27 -7.24
C GLU A 98 7.61 0.70 -6.04
N GLY A 99 6.32 0.47 -6.23
CA GLY A 99 5.46 -0.23 -5.28
C GLY A 99 4.90 -1.51 -5.90
N GLY A 100 5.44 -2.67 -5.52
CA GLY A 100 5.04 -3.96 -6.10
C GLY A 100 4.20 -4.81 -5.16
N SER A 101 2.99 -5.16 -5.60
CA SER A 101 2.15 -6.23 -5.04
C SER A 101 1.95 -6.14 -3.52
N GLY A 102 1.77 -7.29 -2.87
CA GLY A 102 1.67 -7.42 -1.42
C GLY A 102 2.92 -6.93 -0.67
N GLY A 103 4.08 -6.88 -1.35
CA GLY A 103 5.31 -6.32 -0.80
C GLY A 103 5.18 -4.85 -0.42
N ALA A 104 4.64 -4.06 -1.31
CA ALA A 104 4.33 -2.66 -1.07
C ALA A 104 3.13 -2.51 -0.12
N LEU A 105 2.02 -3.19 -0.41
CA LEU A 105 0.78 -3.08 0.36
C LEU A 105 0.97 -3.42 1.84
N GLY A 106 1.84 -4.38 2.16
CA GLY A 106 2.11 -4.83 3.54
C GLY A 106 2.64 -3.75 4.49
N ILE A 107 3.02 -2.57 3.98
CA ILE A 107 3.38 -1.40 4.78
C ILE A 107 2.74 -0.10 4.25
N ALA A 108 1.77 -0.18 3.33
CA ALA A 108 1.20 0.99 2.65
C ALA A 108 -0.23 1.37 3.09
N VAL A 109 -0.76 0.80 4.16
CA VAL A 109 -2.07 1.19 4.71
C VAL A 109 -1.92 2.43 5.58
N GLY A 110 -2.10 3.61 5.00
CA GLY A 110 -1.91 4.90 5.69
C GLY A 110 -3.10 5.85 5.54
N ASP A 111 -3.10 6.90 6.37
CA ASP A 111 -4.07 8.00 6.29
C ASP A 111 -3.90 8.79 5.00
N ARG A 112 -2.65 8.93 4.56
CA ARG A 112 -2.27 9.50 3.26
C ARG A 112 -1.31 8.56 2.56
N VAL A 113 -1.55 8.34 1.28
CA VAL A 113 -0.67 7.58 0.37
C VAL A 113 -0.24 8.53 -0.73
N LEU A 114 1.00 8.97 -0.66
CA LEU A 114 1.64 9.84 -1.63
C LEU A 114 2.45 9.01 -2.62
N MET A 115 2.65 9.51 -3.81
CA MET A 115 3.43 8.84 -4.84
C MET A 115 4.30 9.84 -5.59
N GLN A 116 5.58 9.55 -5.78
CA GLN A 116 6.43 10.39 -6.63
C GLN A 116 6.03 10.27 -8.10
N GLU A 117 6.28 11.34 -8.85
CA GLU A 117 5.78 11.54 -10.21
C GLU A 117 6.14 10.43 -11.20
N PHE A 118 7.41 9.96 -11.16
CA PHE A 118 7.92 8.94 -12.10
C PHE A 118 7.94 7.53 -11.51
N THR A 119 7.18 7.30 -10.45
CA THR A 119 7.06 6.03 -9.75
C THR A 119 5.97 5.16 -10.39
N ILE A 120 6.06 3.86 -10.20
CA ILE A 120 5.00 2.90 -10.54
C ILE A 120 4.47 2.21 -9.28
N TYR A 121 3.17 1.94 -9.26
CA TYR A 121 2.54 1.15 -8.20
C TYR A 121 1.56 0.16 -8.82
N SER A 122 1.79 -1.14 -8.63
CA SER A 122 1.04 -2.20 -9.31
C SER A 122 0.95 -3.47 -8.49
N VAL A 123 -0.13 -4.22 -8.70
CA VAL A 123 -0.33 -5.55 -8.11
C VAL A 123 0.57 -6.61 -8.72
N ILE A 124 0.99 -6.43 -9.99
CA ILE A 124 1.76 -7.41 -10.77
C ILE A 124 2.59 -6.69 -11.84
N PRO A 125 3.79 -7.17 -12.18
CA PRO A 125 4.52 -6.68 -13.36
C PRO A 125 3.72 -6.87 -14.66
N PRO A 126 3.82 -5.94 -15.63
CA PRO A 126 3.10 -6.05 -16.91
C PRO A 126 3.34 -7.37 -17.66
N GLU A 127 4.56 -7.90 -17.63
CA GLU A 127 4.91 -9.19 -18.21
C GLU A 127 4.11 -10.35 -17.58
N GLY A 128 3.98 -10.33 -16.25
CA GLY A 128 3.20 -11.32 -15.52
C GLY A 128 1.71 -11.21 -15.82
N CYS A 129 1.18 -9.99 -15.86
CA CYS A 129 -0.20 -9.72 -16.25
C CYS A 129 -0.49 -10.24 -17.65
N ALA A 130 0.34 -9.91 -18.63
CA ALA A 130 0.21 -10.36 -20.01
C ALA A 130 0.27 -11.90 -20.14
N ALA A 131 1.18 -12.54 -19.41
CA ALA A 131 1.28 -13.99 -19.40
C ALA A 131 0.03 -14.68 -18.85
N ILE A 132 -0.57 -14.12 -17.81
CA ILE A 132 -1.81 -14.66 -17.19
C ILE A 132 -3.02 -14.43 -18.08
N LEU A 133 -3.24 -13.20 -18.55
CA LEU A 133 -4.46 -12.84 -19.30
C LEU A 133 -4.45 -13.34 -20.73
N TRP A 134 -3.30 -13.26 -21.40
CA TRP A 134 -3.21 -13.56 -22.85
C TRP A 134 -2.28 -14.72 -23.16
N ARG A 135 -1.65 -15.33 -22.15
CA ARG A 135 -0.64 -16.40 -22.32
C ARG A 135 0.54 -15.97 -23.21
N ASP A 136 0.81 -14.69 -23.29
CA ASP A 136 1.89 -14.10 -24.08
C ASP A 136 2.51 -12.90 -23.35
N ALA A 137 3.67 -13.10 -22.73
CA ALA A 137 4.41 -12.05 -22.01
C ALA A 137 4.90 -10.91 -22.93
N LYS A 138 4.93 -11.09 -24.26
CA LYS A 138 5.31 -10.05 -25.21
C LYS A 138 4.30 -8.91 -25.27
N ARG A 139 3.05 -9.16 -24.87
CA ARG A 139 1.98 -8.15 -24.79
C ARG A 139 2.07 -7.26 -23.55
N LYS A 140 3.25 -7.12 -23.00
CA LYS A 140 3.48 -6.33 -21.77
C LYS A 140 3.13 -4.84 -21.92
N VAL A 141 3.24 -4.26 -23.10
CA VAL A 141 2.87 -2.85 -23.34
C VAL A 141 1.36 -2.67 -23.15
N GLU A 142 0.55 -3.51 -23.78
CA GLU A 142 -0.90 -3.51 -23.60
C GLU A 142 -1.30 -3.77 -22.12
N ALA A 143 -0.56 -4.66 -21.45
CA ALA A 143 -0.78 -4.93 -20.04
C ALA A 143 -0.46 -3.72 -19.17
N ALA A 144 0.63 -3.00 -19.44
CA ALA A 144 0.99 -1.79 -18.71
C ALA A 144 -0.06 -0.68 -18.85
N GLU A 145 -0.55 -0.48 -20.07
CA GLU A 145 -1.63 0.49 -20.34
C GLU A 145 -2.94 0.11 -19.63
N ALA A 146 -3.29 -1.17 -19.61
CA ALA A 146 -4.51 -1.66 -18.96
C ALA A 146 -4.43 -1.62 -17.43
N LEU A 147 -3.25 -1.87 -16.86
CA LEU A 147 -3.02 -1.88 -15.41
C LEU A 147 -3.06 -0.50 -14.76
N LYS A 148 -2.91 0.59 -15.54
CA LYS A 148 -2.95 1.96 -14.99
C LYS A 148 -2.01 2.16 -13.80
N ILE A 149 -0.71 1.92 -14.03
CA ILE A 149 0.31 1.81 -12.98
C ILE A 149 1.03 3.13 -12.67
N THR A 150 0.77 4.20 -13.43
CA THR A 150 1.46 5.48 -13.28
C THR A 150 0.80 6.38 -12.25
N ALA A 151 1.56 7.34 -11.71
CA ALA A 151 1.04 8.25 -10.69
C ALA A 151 -0.22 9.03 -11.13
N PRO A 152 -0.32 9.60 -12.35
CA PRO A 152 -1.54 10.23 -12.82
C PRO A 152 -2.75 9.27 -12.91
N ASP A 153 -2.53 8.03 -13.37
CA ASP A 153 -3.60 7.04 -13.44
C ASP A 153 -4.13 6.70 -12.04
N LEU A 154 -3.22 6.48 -11.08
CA LEU A 154 -3.59 6.07 -9.73
C LEU A 154 -4.22 7.20 -8.92
N LEU A 155 -3.83 8.45 -9.18
CA LEU A 155 -4.51 9.61 -8.61
C LEU A 155 -5.94 9.74 -9.16
N ALA A 156 -6.12 9.57 -10.47
CA ALA A 156 -7.45 9.61 -11.11
C ALA A 156 -8.37 8.47 -10.63
N LEU A 157 -7.81 7.33 -10.21
CA LEU A 157 -8.52 6.20 -9.62
C LEU A 157 -8.68 6.31 -8.10
N GLU A 158 -8.26 7.40 -7.50
CA GLU A 158 -8.31 7.64 -6.03
C GLU A 158 -7.57 6.57 -5.21
N LEU A 159 -6.56 5.92 -5.80
CA LEU A 159 -5.73 4.93 -5.13
C LEU A 159 -4.54 5.55 -4.38
N VAL A 160 -4.14 6.77 -4.79
CA VAL A 160 -3.19 7.62 -4.09
C VAL A 160 -3.81 9.00 -3.85
N ASP A 161 -3.38 9.68 -2.79
CA ASP A 161 -3.96 10.95 -2.35
C ASP A 161 -3.27 12.16 -3.02
N GLU A 162 -2.00 12.03 -3.42
CA GLU A 162 -1.23 13.11 -4.01
C GLU A 162 -0.03 12.60 -4.80
N ILE A 163 0.31 13.33 -5.86
CA ILE A 163 1.56 13.16 -6.61
C ILE A 163 2.58 14.17 -6.09
N VAL A 164 3.72 13.67 -5.62
CA VAL A 164 4.87 14.49 -5.25
C VAL A 164 5.76 14.66 -6.48
N SER A 165 5.92 15.89 -6.95
CA SER A 165 6.77 16.20 -8.12
C SER A 165 8.22 15.78 -7.88
N GLU A 166 8.91 15.49 -8.96
CA GLU A 166 10.32 15.17 -8.96
C GLU A 166 11.13 16.24 -9.71
N PRO A 167 12.43 16.39 -9.40
CA PRO A 167 13.33 17.24 -10.18
C PRO A 167 13.33 16.85 -11.67
N ALA A 168 13.70 17.76 -12.52
CA ALA A 168 13.80 17.52 -13.96
C ALA A 168 14.65 16.27 -14.28
N GLY A 169 14.02 15.28 -14.93
CA GLY A 169 14.63 13.99 -15.25
C GLY A 169 14.64 12.96 -14.11
N GLY A 170 13.99 13.24 -12.98
CA GLY A 170 13.78 12.31 -11.88
C GLY A 170 14.61 12.58 -10.62
N ALA A 171 14.18 12.03 -9.50
CA ALA A 171 14.79 12.22 -8.18
C ALA A 171 16.29 11.87 -8.10
N HIS A 172 16.77 10.99 -8.96
CA HIS A 172 18.19 10.58 -9.00
C HIS A 172 19.12 11.65 -9.60
N ASN A 173 18.57 12.67 -10.27
CA ASN A 173 19.36 13.76 -10.84
C ASN A 173 19.65 14.85 -9.80
N ASP A 174 18.73 15.11 -8.87
CA ASP A 174 18.92 16.03 -7.76
C ASP A 174 18.27 15.51 -6.49
N TYR A 175 19.09 14.86 -5.66
CA TYR A 175 18.61 14.30 -4.39
C TYR A 175 18.19 15.37 -3.37
N ALA A 176 18.80 16.56 -3.43
CA ALA A 176 18.49 17.63 -2.49
C ALA A 176 17.12 18.25 -2.81
N GLU A 177 16.86 18.54 -4.07
CA GLU A 177 15.56 19.04 -4.54
C GLU A 177 14.48 17.98 -4.32
N ALA A 178 14.73 16.71 -4.68
CA ALA A 178 13.80 15.62 -4.44
C ALA A 178 13.43 15.46 -2.95
N ALA A 179 14.43 15.55 -2.07
CA ALA A 179 14.20 15.49 -0.63
C ALA A 179 13.38 16.69 -0.13
N ALA A 180 13.61 17.90 -0.65
CA ALA A 180 12.86 19.10 -0.27
C ALA A 180 11.39 19.00 -0.71
N LEU A 181 11.11 18.49 -1.91
CA LEU A 181 9.76 18.28 -2.41
C LEU A 181 8.99 17.24 -1.55
N VAL A 182 9.65 16.14 -1.22
CA VAL A 182 9.10 15.11 -0.33
C VAL A 182 8.86 15.67 1.07
N ASP A 183 9.84 16.42 1.61
CA ASP A 183 9.74 17.03 2.93
C ASP A 183 8.51 17.94 3.03
N ALA A 184 8.32 18.83 2.06
CA ALA A 184 7.19 19.75 2.02
C ALA A 184 5.84 19.01 2.02
N ALA A 185 5.70 17.94 1.22
CA ALA A 185 4.48 17.16 1.14
C ALA A 185 4.22 16.39 2.45
N VAL A 186 5.22 15.67 2.95
CA VAL A 186 5.10 14.87 4.19
C VAL A 186 4.80 15.76 5.40
N ALA A 187 5.50 16.89 5.54
CA ALA A 187 5.30 17.82 6.66
C ALA A 187 3.86 18.35 6.70
N ARG A 188 3.35 18.80 5.54
CA ARG A 188 1.98 19.30 5.40
C ARG A 188 0.94 18.25 5.80
N HIS A 189 1.05 17.04 5.26
CA HIS A 189 0.11 15.97 5.60
C HIS A 189 0.19 15.53 7.05
N LEU A 190 1.38 15.49 7.65
CA LEU A 190 1.52 15.19 9.07
C LEU A 190 0.90 16.28 9.95
N GLU A 191 0.99 17.55 9.55
CA GLU A 191 0.34 18.65 10.27
C GLU A 191 -1.18 18.54 10.19
N GLU A 192 -1.74 18.35 8.98
CA GLU A 192 -3.19 18.13 8.78
C GLU A 192 -3.71 16.97 9.62
N LEU A 193 -3.06 15.81 9.55
CA LEU A 193 -3.46 14.62 10.29
C LEU A 193 -3.31 14.77 11.80
N SER A 194 -2.33 15.55 12.26
CA SER A 194 -2.12 15.80 13.68
C SER A 194 -3.20 16.71 14.27
N ALA A 195 -3.85 17.54 13.45
CA ALA A 195 -4.99 18.36 13.86
C ALA A 195 -6.30 17.57 13.98
N MET A 196 -6.38 16.36 13.41
CA MET A 196 -7.55 15.48 13.47
C MET A 196 -7.57 14.69 14.78
N THR A 197 -8.78 14.34 15.24
CA THR A 197 -8.93 13.36 16.32
C THR A 197 -8.59 11.96 15.83
N SER A 198 -8.27 11.05 16.76
CA SER A 198 -8.06 9.63 16.49
C SER A 198 -9.20 9.03 15.66
N GLN A 199 -10.44 9.27 16.09
CA GLN A 199 -11.61 8.73 15.41
C GLN A 199 -11.73 9.24 13.98
N GLN A 200 -11.49 10.52 13.74
CA GLN A 200 -11.52 11.09 12.38
C GLN A 200 -10.49 10.44 11.47
N ARG A 201 -9.26 10.16 11.96
CA ARG A 201 -8.24 9.47 11.18
C ARG A 201 -8.61 8.03 10.88
N LEU A 202 -9.06 7.27 11.88
CA LEU A 202 -9.46 5.87 11.71
C LEU A 202 -10.65 5.73 10.74
N ASP A 203 -11.69 6.55 10.91
CA ASP A 203 -12.85 6.54 10.02
C ASP A 203 -12.47 6.95 8.60
N GLY A 204 -11.63 7.98 8.44
CA GLY A 204 -11.13 8.43 7.15
C GLY A 204 -10.29 7.37 6.44
N ARG A 205 -9.39 6.71 7.16
CA ARG A 205 -8.57 5.60 6.65
C ARG A 205 -9.47 4.44 6.21
N TYR A 206 -10.39 4.02 7.06
CA TYR A 206 -11.34 2.97 6.72
C TYR A 206 -12.16 3.31 5.48
N ALA A 207 -12.76 4.49 5.44
CA ALA A 207 -13.60 4.95 4.33
C ALA A 207 -12.81 4.96 3.00
N LYS A 208 -11.57 5.47 3.03
CA LYS A 208 -10.68 5.48 1.86
C LYS A 208 -10.44 4.09 1.29
N PHE A 209 -9.94 3.16 2.09
CA PHE A 209 -9.66 1.80 1.61
C PHE A 209 -10.93 1.03 1.23
N ARG A 210 -12.05 1.31 1.90
CA ARG A 210 -13.35 0.71 1.58
C ARG A 210 -13.93 1.23 0.26
N ALA A 211 -13.60 2.46 -0.13
CA ALA A 211 -14.05 3.06 -1.39
C ALA A 211 -13.28 2.57 -2.61
N MET A 212 -12.04 2.07 -2.43
CA MET A 212 -11.21 1.59 -3.53
C MET A 212 -11.93 0.47 -4.31
N GLY A 213 -11.85 0.54 -5.66
CA GLY A 213 -12.50 -0.43 -6.55
C GLY A 213 -13.98 -0.17 -6.84
N ARG A 214 -14.56 0.92 -6.34
CA ARG A 214 -15.91 1.34 -6.73
C ARG A 214 -15.85 2.08 -8.07
N LEU A 215 -15.88 1.34 -9.15
CA LEU A 215 -15.85 1.89 -10.53
C LEU A 215 -17.25 2.36 -10.98
N GLY A 216 -17.78 3.42 -10.38
CA GLY A 216 -18.99 4.12 -10.89
C GLY A 216 -20.30 3.33 -10.93
N GLN A 217 -20.33 2.09 -10.53
CA GLN A 217 -21.56 1.32 -10.31
C GLN A 217 -21.85 1.30 -8.81
N ALA A 218 -22.93 1.97 -8.42
CA ALA A 218 -23.54 1.70 -7.13
C ALA A 218 -23.86 0.20 -7.10
N PHE A 219 -23.23 -0.56 -6.23
CA PHE A 219 -23.79 -1.84 -5.81
C PHE A 219 -25.11 -1.49 -5.13
N GLU A 220 -26.22 -1.65 -5.85
CA GLU A 220 -27.52 -1.65 -5.21
C GLU A 220 -27.51 -2.82 -4.21
N ASP A 221 -27.55 -2.48 -2.94
CA ASP A 221 -27.79 -3.47 -1.91
C ASP A 221 -29.16 -4.12 -2.21
N SER A 222 -29.14 -5.32 -2.77
CA SER A 222 -30.34 -6.13 -3.01
C SER A 222 -30.92 -6.69 -1.70
N ALA A 223 -30.86 -5.91 -0.61
CA ALA A 223 -31.39 -6.22 0.71
C ALA A 223 -32.63 -5.39 1.07
N ALA A 224 -33.50 -5.11 0.09
CA ALA A 224 -34.89 -4.64 0.33
C ALA A 224 -35.85 -5.50 -0.47
N GLY A 225 -35.77 -6.81 -0.30
CA GLY A 225 -36.79 -7.76 -0.72
C GLY A 225 -37.95 -7.73 0.25
N THR A 226 -39.01 -7.04 -0.12
CA THR A 226 -40.35 -7.13 0.41
C THR A 226 -40.69 -8.54 0.89
N ARG A 227 -41.04 -8.67 2.16
CA ARG A 227 -41.80 -9.82 2.68
C ARG A 227 -43.18 -9.85 2.02
N GLY A 228 -43.28 -10.66 0.99
CA GLY A 228 -44.58 -11.12 0.47
C GLY A 228 -44.85 -12.50 1.00
N THR A 229 -45.83 -12.61 1.88
CA THR A 229 -46.42 -13.86 2.37
C THR A 229 -47.11 -14.58 1.21
N THR A 230 -46.77 -15.85 0.97
CA THR A 230 -47.70 -16.96 0.71
C THR A 230 -46.92 -18.28 0.52
N GLY A 231 -47.17 -19.23 1.33
CA GLY A 231 -47.63 -20.64 1.21
C GLY A 231 -46.74 -21.66 0.52
N THR A 232 -46.32 -22.64 1.36
CA THR A 232 -46.28 -24.09 1.13
C THR A 232 -45.37 -24.71 0.05
N SER A 233 -44.47 -25.47 0.46
CA SER A 233 -44.28 -26.92 0.38
C SER A 233 -42.76 -27.28 0.29
N GLY A 234 -42.39 -28.24 1.10
CA GLY A 234 -41.02 -28.67 1.35
C GLY A 234 -40.38 -29.45 0.21
N THR A 235 -39.09 -29.46 0.25
CA THR A 235 -38.28 -30.66 -0.04
C THR A 235 -36.88 -30.44 0.57
N GLU A 236 -36.54 -31.34 1.50
CA GLU A 236 -35.18 -31.52 2.04
C GLU A 236 -34.20 -31.89 0.92
N ILE A 237 -33.04 -31.28 0.89
CA ILE A 237 -31.85 -31.89 0.27
C ILE A 237 -30.63 -31.61 1.14
N GLY A 238 -30.18 -32.65 1.79
CA GLY A 238 -28.86 -33.22 1.89
C GLY A 238 -27.70 -32.31 2.34
N ARG A 239 -27.26 -32.45 3.60
CA ARG A 239 -25.92 -32.14 4.08
C ARG A 239 -24.89 -33.00 3.35
N ALA A 240 -23.83 -32.40 2.81
CA ALA A 240 -22.58 -33.06 2.56
C ALA A 240 -21.48 -32.39 3.38
N HIS A 241 -20.92 -33.20 4.29
CA HIS A 241 -19.64 -32.91 4.95
C HIS A 241 -18.51 -33.17 3.96
N VAL A 242 -17.56 -32.24 3.82
CA VAL A 242 -16.11 -32.49 3.87
C VAL A 242 -15.46 -31.26 4.49
#